data_f6fdd3ef624e1244771ba0aa3ee47a57
#
_entry.id   f6fdd3ef624e1244771ba0aa3ee47a57
#
_cell.length_a   1.000
_cell.length_b   1.000
_cell.length_c   1.000
_cell.angle_alpha   90.00
_cell.angle_beta   90.00
_cell.angle_gamma   90.00
#
_symmetry.space_group_name_H-M   'P 1'
#
loop_
_entity.id
_entity.type
_entity.pdbx_description
1 polymer ?
#
loop_
_entity_poly.entity_id
_entity_poly.type
_entity_poly.pdbx_seq_one_letter_code
_entity_poly.pdbx_strand_id
1 'polypeptide(L)'
;MASYIAFEGGEGSGKSTQAALVAERLDATLTREPGATALGVELRRLLLGSGEWTVGARAEALMMAADRAQHLDEVVMPSLAAG
;
A
#
# COMPACT_ATOMS: atom_id res chain seq x y z
N MET A 1 15.76 1.69 16.33
CA MET A 1 16.14 1.65 14.90
C MET A 1 14.90 1.42 14.05
N ALA A 2 14.71 2.25 13.06
CA ALA A 2 13.59 2.10 12.14
C ALA A 2 13.81 0.92 11.19
N SER A 3 12.76 0.13 10.97
CA SER A 3 12.78 -1.01 10.05
C SER A 3 11.52 -1.02 9.20
N TYR A 4 11.64 -1.51 8.00
CA TYR A 4 10.53 -1.68 7.07
C TYR A 4 10.34 -3.17 6.79
N ILE A 5 9.11 -3.64 7.01
CA ILE A 5 8.73 -5.04 6.78
C ILE A 5 7.58 -5.08 5.79
N ALA A 6 7.71 -5.85 4.73
CA ALA A 6 6.68 -5.99 3.71
C ALA A 6 6.10 -7.40 3.72
N PHE A 7 4.77 -7.49 3.59
CA PHE A 7 4.05 -8.74 3.40
C PHE A 7 3.51 -8.80 1.99
N GLU A 8 3.76 -9.90 1.30
CA GLU A 8 3.29 -10.12 -0.05
C GLU A 8 2.49 -11.42 -0.12
N GLY A 9 1.53 -11.45 -1.03
CA GLY A 9 0.68 -12.62 -1.22
C GLY A 9 -0.61 -12.24 -1.93
N GLY A 10 -1.25 -13.26 -2.51
CA GLY A 10 -2.53 -13.06 -3.19
C GLY A 10 -3.69 -12.91 -2.21
N GLU A 11 -4.86 -12.62 -2.75
CA GLU A 11 -6.10 -12.56 -1.98
C GLU A 11 -6.34 -13.90 -1.27
N GLY A 12 -6.76 -13.82 -0.02
CA GLY A 12 -7.06 -15.01 0.76
C GLY A 12 -5.86 -15.74 1.34
N SER A 13 -4.65 -15.20 1.21
CA SER A 13 -3.44 -15.81 1.74
C SER A 13 -3.24 -15.60 3.24
N GLY A 14 -4.08 -14.80 3.90
CA GLY A 14 -3.90 -14.44 5.30
C GLY A 14 -2.93 -13.29 5.53
N LYS A 15 -2.47 -12.67 4.46
CA LYS A 15 -1.49 -11.58 4.51
C LYS A 15 -1.92 -10.43 5.42
N SER A 16 -3.14 -9.95 5.29
CA SER A 16 -3.65 -8.83 6.08
C SER A 16 -3.71 -9.17 7.57
N THR A 17 -4.14 -10.38 7.92
CA THR A 17 -4.20 -10.84 9.30
C THR A 17 -2.80 -10.94 9.91
N GLN A 18 -1.86 -11.52 9.18
CA GLN A 18 -0.49 -11.66 9.64
C GLN A 18 0.19 -10.30 9.81
N ALA A 19 0.00 -9.39 8.87
CA ALA A 19 0.57 -8.06 8.93
C ALA A 19 0.05 -7.29 10.16
N ALA A 20 -1.25 -7.38 10.42
CA ALA A 20 -1.86 -6.72 11.58
C ALA A 20 -1.31 -7.26 12.91
N LEU A 21 -1.15 -8.57 13.02
CA LEU A 21 -0.60 -9.20 14.23
C LEU A 21 0.86 -8.80 14.47
N VAL A 22 1.67 -8.76 13.42
CA VAL A 22 3.07 -8.36 13.53
C VAL A 22 3.17 -6.88 13.90
N ALA A 23 2.37 -6.02 13.28
CA ALA A 23 2.35 -4.59 13.59
C ALA A 23 2.00 -4.34 15.07
N GLU A 24 1.01 -5.06 15.59
CA GLU A 24 0.62 -4.95 17.00
C GLU A 24 1.76 -5.37 17.93
N ARG A 25 2.39 -6.50 17.65
CA ARG A 25 3.49 -7.00 18.47
C ARG A 25 4.73 -6.12 18.47
N LEU A 26 5.01 -5.48 17.34
CA LEU A 26 6.18 -4.62 17.19
C LEU A 26 5.88 -3.16 17.48
N ASP A 27 4.63 -2.83 17.79
CA ASP A 27 4.17 -1.45 17.95
C ASP A 27 4.55 -0.62 16.71
N ALA A 28 4.27 -1.17 15.54
CA ALA A 28 4.65 -0.61 14.26
C ALA A 28 3.47 0.01 13.53
N THR A 29 3.75 0.95 12.64
CA THR A 29 2.74 1.50 11.75
C THR A 29 2.36 0.47 10.70
N LEU A 30 1.09 0.11 10.65
CA LEU A 30 0.55 -0.77 9.62
C LEU A 30 0.07 0.06 8.45
N THR A 31 0.51 -0.27 7.25
CA THR A 31 0.11 0.42 6.04
C THR A 31 0.01 -0.56 4.86
N ARG A 32 -0.36 -0.06 3.70
CA ARG A 32 -0.62 -0.91 2.53
C ARG A 32 -0.40 -0.16 1.22
N GLU A 33 -0.32 -0.92 0.12
CA GLU A 33 -0.31 -0.39 -1.26
C GLU A 33 -1.17 -1.29 -2.15
N PRO A 34 -2.02 -0.73 -3.03
CA PRO A 34 -2.37 0.68 -3.11
C PRO A 34 -3.42 1.08 -2.08
N GLY A 35 -3.55 2.39 -1.82
CA GLY A 35 -4.67 2.93 -1.08
C GLY A 35 -4.42 3.34 0.36
N ALA A 36 -3.18 3.70 0.72
CA ALA A 36 -2.87 4.16 2.06
C ALA A 36 -2.94 5.68 2.22
N THR A 37 -3.03 6.42 1.11
CA THR A 37 -3.15 7.88 1.09
C THR A 37 -4.45 8.27 0.42
N ALA A 38 -4.87 9.54 0.54
CA ALA A 38 -6.07 10.01 -0.16
C ALA A 38 -5.94 9.82 -1.68
N LEU A 39 -4.78 10.16 -2.25
CA LEU A 39 -4.51 9.90 -3.66
C LEU A 39 -4.52 8.41 -3.96
N GLY A 40 -3.91 7.60 -3.09
CA GLY A 40 -3.85 6.15 -3.25
C GLY A 40 -5.22 5.50 -3.24
N VAL A 41 -6.15 5.98 -2.42
CA VAL A 41 -7.54 5.48 -2.39
C VAL A 41 -8.20 5.69 -3.76
N GLU A 42 -8.01 6.85 -4.38
CA GLU A 42 -8.56 7.12 -5.71
C GLU A 42 -7.89 6.27 -6.79
N LEU A 43 -6.58 6.09 -6.72
CA LEU A 43 -5.87 5.23 -7.65
C LEU A 43 -6.33 3.77 -7.53
N ARG A 44 -6.52 3.29 -6.30
CA ARG A 44 -7.05 1.94 -6.06
C ARG A 44 -8.44 1.78 -6.65
N ARG A 45 -9.31 2.77 -6.47
CA ARG A 45 -10.66 2.76 -7.02
C ARG A 45 -10.63 2.64 -8.54
N LEU A 46 -9.77 3.39 -9.20
CA LEU A 46 -9.60 3.34 -10.65
C LEU A 46 -9.04 1.98 -11.12
N LEU A 47 -8.06 1.44 -10.40
CA LEU A 47 -7.42 0.16 -10.73
C LEU A 47 -8.37 -1.02 -10.59
N LEU A 48 -9.19 -1.05 -9.53
CA LEU A 48 -10.14 -2.12 -9.29
C LEU A 48 -11.39 -2.02 -10.15
N GLY A 49 -11.58 -0.87 -10.78
CA GLY A 49 -12.48 -0.71 -11.89
C GLY A 49 -13.96 -0.64 -11.56
N SER A 50 -14.68 0.12 -12.35
CA SER A 50 -16.13 0.18 -12.32
C SER A 50 -16.76 -0.50 -13.54
N GLY A 51 -15.92 -1.00 -14.45
CA GLY A 51 -16.35 -1.59 -15.71
C GLY A 51 -16.49 -0.60 -16.86
N GLU A 52 -16.26 0.68 -16.60
CA GLU A 52 -16.37 1.71 -17.65
C GLU A 52 -15.19 1.72 -18.62
N TRP A 53 -14.05 1.23 -18.17
CA TRP A 53 -12.84 1.15 -18.97
C TRP A 53 -11.97 -0.01 -18.52
N THR A 54 -11.02 -0.36 -19.37
CA THR A 54 -9.99 -1.35 -19.05
C THR A 54 -8.66 -0.64 -18.86
N VAL A 55 -8.02 -0.86 -17.73
CA VAL A 55 -6.70 -0.30 -17.47
C VAL A 55 -5.65 -1.18 -18.14
N GLY A 56 -4.90 -0.62 -19.08
CA GLY A 56 -3.81 -1.34 -19.75
C GLY A 56 -2.64 -1.57 -18.79
N ALA A 57 -1.79 -2.53 -19.13
CA ALA A 57 -0.67 -2.92 -18.27
C ALA A 57 0.30 -1.77 -17.97
N ARG A 58 0.59 -0.94 -18.94
CA ARG A 58 1.48 0.22 -18.75
C ARG A 58 0.85 1.25 -17.83
N ALA A 59 -0.44 1.55 -18.03
CA ALA A 59 -1.16 2.50 -17.20
C ALA A 59 -1.23 1.98 -15.75
N GLU A 60 -1.51 0.70 -15.57
CA GLU A 60 -1.52 0.08 -14.25
C GLU A 60 -0.17 0.23 -13.55
N ALA A 61 0.92 -0.08 -14.24
CA ALA A 61 2.26 0.05 -13.69
C ALA A 61 2.56 1.49 -13.25
N LEU A 62 2.18 2.48 -14.06
CA LEU A 62 2.38 3.89 -13.73
C LEU A 62 1.50 4.33 -12.55
N MET A 63 0.27 3.83 -12.47
CA MET A 63 -0.62 4.12 -11.36
C MET A 63 -0.10 3.52 -10.05
N MET A 64 0.43 2.30 -10.09
CA MET A 64 1.05 1.68 -8.92
C MET A 64 2.31 2.43 -8.50
N ALA A 65 3.10 2.92 -9.45
CA ALA A 65 4.27 3.74 -9.15
C ALA A 65 3.87 5.07 -8.51
N ALA A 66 2.80 5.69 -8.99
CA ALA A 66 2.27 6.93 -8.41
C ALA A 66 1.79 6.69 -6.96
N ASP A 67 1.08 5.60 -6.74
CA ASP A 67 0.63 5.22 -5.40
C ASP A 67 1.83 5.05 -4.45
N ARG A 68 2.85 4.33 -4.89
CA ARG A 68 4.06 4.12 -4.08
C ARG A 68 4.79 5.42 -3.78
N ALA A 69 4.94 6.29 -4.76
CA ALA A 69 5.61 7.58 -4.56
C ALA A 69 4.88 8.40 -3.49
N GLN A 70 3.56 8.50 -3.57
CA GLN A 70 2.77 9.25 -2.60
C GLN A 70 2.81 8.58 -1.23
N HIS A 71 2.75 7.26 -1.20
CA HIS A 71 2.81 6.47 0.04
C HIS A 71 4.15 6.67 0.74
N LEU A 72 5.25 6.64 -0.01
CA LEU A 72 6.58 6.90 0.54
C LEU A 72 6.64 8.29 1.18
N ASP A 73 6.17 9.31 0.48
CA ASP A 73 6.24 10.69 0.96
C ASP A 73 5.37 10.94 2.20
N GLU A 74 4.14 10.43 2.21
CA GLU A 74 3.17 10.73 3.27
C GLU A 74 3.23 9.80 4.47
N VAL A 75 3.61 8.55 4.28
CA VAL A 75 3.49 7.53 5.34
C VAL A 75 4.82 6.89 5.67
N VAL A 76 5.47 6.28 4.68
CA VAL A 76 6.64 5.42 4.94
C VAL A 76 7.82 6.22 5.46
N MET A 77 8.22 7.26 4.75
CA MET A 77 9.36 8.06 5.14
C MET A 77 9.15 8.78 6.48
N PRO A 78 7.98 9.41 6.73
CA PRO A 78 7.73 9.98 8.05
C PRO A 78 7.73 8.94 9.17
N SER A 79 7.19 7.74 8.94
CA SER A 79 7.17 6.67 9.93
C SER A 79 8.58 6.17 10.25
N LEU A 80 9.42 6.00 9.23
CA LEU A 80 10.81 5.60 9.41
C LEU A 80 11.62 6.67 10.15
N ALA A 81 11.37 7.94 9.85
CA ALA A 81 12.04 9.05 10.53
C ALA A 81 11.65 9.14 12.01
N ALA A 82 10.43 8.75 12.36
CA ALA A 82 9.95 8.73 13.74
C ALA A 82 10.49 7.53 14.54
N GLY A 83 11.02 6.54 13.84
CA GLY A 83 11.49 5.30 14.49
C GLY A 83 10.35 4.34 14.64
#